data_073fb00af552f673f13b5d5ef0395acd
#
_entry.id   073fb00af552f673f13b5d5ef0395acd
#
_cell.length_a   1.000
_cell.length_b   1.000
_cell.length_c   1.000
_cell.angle_alpha   90.00
_cell.angle_beta   90.00
_cell.angle_gamma   90.00
#
_symmetry.space_group_name_H-M   'P 1'
#
loop_
_entity.id
_entity.type
_entity.pdbx_description
1 polymer ?
#
loop_
_entity_poly.entity_id
_entity_poly.type
_entity_poly.pdbx_seq_one_letter_code
_entity_poly.pdbx_strand_id
1 'polypeptide(L)'
;MRKLIAKILIVAISTVAGILAFLILAWGILFVGKYPIYSDYFGVKTDLCENPGLSDGFVCQGICVDDESGKIFVSGYMKDDSPSRIYVTDKDNDSYYVSVFYGSGKVFTGHSGGIAVSGDKAYISSGDKIYQIPVSSILNANNGDRVSISKIIPVNNEASFIYADDNYIYVGEFHDGGKYVTDHPYYDPEDGLNYAIVSRYLAEDVEAFKKGGTIAPDRIYSIRNNVQGICFAEGKVVMSTSYGIADSVYYVYDEAKATDSGMTLDGAPIYFLGKCETEISGPAMAEGLEYYEGEVITLTESASDKYIFGKFFFANKIVSLDLLGKK
;
A
#
# COMPACT_ATOMS: atom_id res chain seq x y z
N MET A 1 13.02 -27.84 53.99
CA MET A 1 13.36 -26.78 53.07
C MET A 1 13.54 -27.27 51.61
N ARG A 2 14.52 -28.13 51.29
CA ARG A 2 14.78 -28.63 49.92
C ARG A 2 13.56 -29.25 49.22
N LYS A 3 12.73 -30.10 49.89
CA LYS A 3 11.54 -30.72 49.32
C LYS A 3 10.43 -29.68 48.99
N LEU A 4 10.32 -28.63 49.78
CA LEU A 4 9.34 -27.54 49.52
C LEU A 4 9.77 -26.71 48.32
N ILE A 5 11.06 -26.35 48.22
CA ILE A 5 11.63 -25.62 47.08
C ILE A 5 11.44 -26.43 45.79
N ALA A 6 11.70 -27.74 45.81
CA ALA A 6 11.49 -28.61 44.66
C ALA A 6 10.02 -28.64 44.20
N LYS A 7 9.05 -28.71 45.13
CA LYS A 7 7.64 -28.66 44.81
C LYS A 7 7.23 -27.32 44.16
N ILE A 8 7.69 -26.19 44.73
CA ILE A 8 7.44 -24.87 44.21
C ILE A 8 8.01 -24.75 42.77
N LEU A 9 9.23 -25.25 42.57
CA LEU A 9 9.87 -25.22 41.25
C LEU A 9 9.12 -26.07 40.22
N ILE A 10 8.66 -27.26 40.58
CA ILE A 10 7.85 -28.12 39.71
C ILE A 10 6.55 -27.43 39.34
N VAL A 11 5.83 -26.84 40.29
CA VAL A 11 4.59 -26.11 40.01
C VAL A 11 4.86 -24.94 39.08
N ALA A 12 5.89 -24.14 39.35
CA ALA A 12 6.25 -23.01 38.48
C ALA A 12 6.56 -23.45 37.04
N ILE A 13 7.38 -24.50 36.88
CA ILE A 13 7.72 -25.05 35.56
C ILE A 13 6.46 -25.57 34.85
N SER A 14 5.61 -26.33 35.56
CA SER A 14 4.36 -26.85 34.97
C SER A 14 3.39 -25.75 34.56
N THR A 15 3.29 -24.68 35.35
CA THR A 15 2.46 -23.51 35.01
C THR A 15 2.99 -22.80 33.73
N VAL A 16 4.29 -22.56 33.67
CA VAL A 16 4.91 -21.94 32.47
C VAL A 16 4.73 -22.84 31.25
N ALA A 17 4.95 -24.14 31.37
CA ALA A 17 4.75 -25.10 30.29
C ALA A 17 3.29 -25.14 29.83
N GLY A 18 2.33 -25.08 30.77
CA GLY A 18 0.90 -25.00 30.46
C GLY A 18 0.51 -23.71 29.68
N ILE A 19 1.05 -22.57 30.10
CA ILE A 19 0.85 -21.28 29.43
C ILE A 19 1.44 -21.33 28.00
N LEU A 20 2.65 -21.85 27.84
CA LEU A 20 3.29 -21.99 26.54
C LEU A 20 2.49 -22.91 25.61
N ALA A 21 2.04 -24.06 26.12
CA ALA A 21 1.20 -24.99 25.34
C ALA A 21 -0.12 -24.33 24.90
N PHE A 22 -0.77 -23.57 25.79
CA PHE A 22 -1.98 -22.82 25.47
C PHE A 22 -1.72 -21.76 24.40
N LEU A 23 -0.63 -20.99 24.49
CA LEU A 23 -0.27 -19.98 23.49
C LEU A 23 0.03 -20.60 22.12
N ILE A 24 0.73 -21.75 22.08
CA ILE A 24 0.99 -22.48 20.84
C ILE A 24 -0.31 -22.98 20.21
N LEU A 25 -1.23 -23.53 21.02
CA LEU A 25 -2.53 -24.00 20.55
C LEU A 25 -3.37 -22.84 20.02
N ALA A 26 -3.45 -21.73 20.75
CA ALA A 26 -4.16 -20.53 20.34
C ALA A 26 -3.61 -19.97 19.02
N TRP A 27 -2.28 -19.90 18.91
CA TRP A 27 -1.61 -19.49 17.68
C TRP A 27 -1.94 -20.42 16.50
N GLY A 28 -1.91 -21.73 16.71
CA GLY A 28 -2.29 -22.73 15.69
C GLY A 28 -3.74 -22.60 15.25
N ILE A 29 -4.67 -22.33 16.16
CA ILE A 29 -6.08 -22.11 15.86
C ILE A 29 -6.25 -20.84 15.00
N LEU A 30 -5.59 -19.74 15.35
CA LEU A 30 -5.63 -18.51 14.58
C LEU A 30 -5.03 -18.71 13.18
N PHE A 31 -3.89 -19.43 13.10
CA PHE A 31 -3.24 -19.73 11.82
C PHE A 31 -4.13 -20.53 10.87
N VAL A 32 -4.80 -21.58 11.36
CA VAL A 32 -5.70 -22.39 10.55
C VAL A 32 -7.02 -21.68 10.29
N GLY A 33 -7.52 -20.94 11.27
CA GLY A 33 -8.80 -20.25 11.22
C GLY A 33 -8.88 -19.14 10.15
N LYS A 34 -7.76 -18.57 9.73
CA LYS A 34 -7.75 -17.54 8.67
C LYS A 34 -8.24 -18.09 7.32
N TYR A 35 -7.99 -19.35 7.00
CA TYR A 35 -8.36 -19.92 5.70
C TYR A 35 -9.87 -19.98 5.45
N PRO A 36 -10.72 -20.46 6.36
CA PRO A 36 -12.17 -20.38 6.18
C PRO A 36 -12.72 -18.95 6.27
N ILE A 37 -12.07 -18.04 7.04
CA ILE A 37 -12.50 -16.63 7.18
C ILE A 37 -12.28 -15.89 5.87
N TYR A 38 -11.13 -16.08 5.23
CA TYR A 38 -10.76 -15.40 3.98
C TYR A 38 -10.72 -16.37 2.79
N SER A 39 -11.70 -17.30 2.69
CA SER A 39 -11.72 -18.33 1.67
C SER A 39 -11.62 -17.79 0.25
N ASP A 40 -12.34 -16.70 -0.05
CA ASP A 40 -12.37 -16.09 -1.37
C ASP A 40 -11.02 -15.43 -1.70
N TYR A 41 -10.42 -14.73 -0.73
CA TYR A 41 -9.06 -14.19 -0.87
C TYR A 41 -8.04 -15.30 -1.15
N PHE A 42 -8.08 -16.40 -0.37
CA PHE A 42 -7.16 -17.52 -0.59
C PHE A 42 -7.44 -18.28 -1.88
N GLY A 43 -8.66 -18.19 -2.42
CA GLY A 43 -9.05 -18.75 -3.72
C GLY A 43 -8.41 -18.05 -4.91
N VAL A 44 -8.11 -16.75 -4.78
CA VAL A 44 -7.55 -15.92 -5.85
C VAL A 44 -6.08 -15.54 -5.63
N LYS A 45 -5.54 -15.84 -4.44
CA LYS A 45 -4.20 -15.43 -4.00
C LYS A 45 -3.09 -16.38 -4.47
N THR A 46 -1.98 -15.83 -4.92
CA THR A 46 -0.70 -16.54 -5.14
C THR A 46 0.42 -15.77 -4.41
N ASP A 47 1.29 -16.50 -3.69
CA ASP A 47 2.48 -15.91 -3.06
C ASP A 47 3.55 -15.64 -4.13
N LEU A 48 4.09 -14.41 -4.17
CA LEU A 48 5.16 -14.03 -5.10
C LEU A 48 6.53 -14.10 -4.43
N CYS A 49 6.72 -13.34 -3.36
CA CYS A 49 7.98 -13.28 -2.62
C CYS A 49 7.76 -12.81 -1.18
N GLU A 50 8.81 -12.79 -0.36
CA GLU A 50 8.76 -12.19 0.97
C GLU A 50 8.55 -10.67 0.88
N ASN A 51 7.72 -10.11 1.77
CA ASN A 51 7.61 -8.67 1.91
C ASN A 51 8.85 -8.18 2.70
N PRO A 52 9.75 -7.37 2.09
CA PRO A 52 11.04 -7.06 2.68
C PRO A 52 10.95 -6.08 3.85
N GLY A 53 11.94 -6.10 4.75
CA GLY A 53 12.15 -5.11 5.79
C GLY A 53 11.19 -5.17 6.98
N LEU A 54 10.22 -6.08 7.02
CA LEU A 54 9.21 -6.17 8.10
C LEU A 54 9.81 -6.35 9.50
N SER A 55 10.98 -6.99 9.62
CA SER A 55 11.73 -7.18 10.87
C SER A 55 12.68 -6.04 11.22
N ASP A 56 12.88 -5.08 10.30
CA ASP A 56 13.84 -3.98 10.45
C ASP A 56 13.19 -2.70 10.98
N GLY A 57 11.94 -2.78 11.38
CA GLY A 57 11.13 -1.63 11.77
C GLY A 57 10.60 -0.82 10.58
N PHE A 58 10.69 -1.36 9.38
CA PHE A 58 10.07 -0.81 8.19
C PHE A 58 8.57 -1.09 8.18
N VAL A 59 7.80 -0.08 7.78
CA VAL A 59 6.36 -0.13 7.63
C VAL A 59 6.06 0.13 6.16
N CYS A 60 5.83 -0.96 5.42
CA CYS A 60 5.57 -0.92 4.00
C CYS A 60 4.22 -0.29 3.70
N GLN A 61 4.14 0.53 2.65
CA GLN A 61 2.93 1.25 2.27
C GLN A 61 2.61 1.08 0.79
N GLY A 62 3.53 1.41 -0.08
CA GLY A 62 3.35 1.34 -1.53
C GLY A 62 4.12 0.20 -2.17
N ILE A 63 3.65 -0.21 -3.34
CA ILE A 63 4.29 -1.21 -4.20
C ILE A 63 4.16 -0.79 -5.65
N CYS A 64 5.22 -1.02 -6.43
CA CYS A 64 5.16 -0.99 -7.89
C CYS A 64 6.19 -1.96 -8.47
N VAL A 65 6.08 -2.23 -9.76
CA VAL A 65 7.07 -2.99 -10.52
C VAL A 65 7.71 -2.07 -11.55
N ASP A 66 9.02 -2.14 -11.67
CA ASP A 66 9.74 -1.54 -12.78
C ASP A 66 9.73 -2.52 -13.95
N ASP A 67 8.96 -2.24 -14.99
CA ASP A 67 8.73 -3.15 -16.12
C ASP A 67 10.02 -3.51 -16.86
N GLU A 68 11.00 -2.59 -16.90
CA GLU A 68 12.26 -2.82 -17.62
C GLU A 68 13.15 -3.85 -16.90
N SER A 69 13.25 -3.77 -15.57
CA SER A 69 14.07 -4.68 -14.76
C SER A 69 13.31 -5.88 -14.19
N GLY A 70 11.97 -5.81 -14.14
CA GLY A 70 11.13 -6.78 -13.44
C GLY A 70 11.28 -6.73 -11.91
N LYS A 71 11.95 -5.71 -11.36
CA LYS A 71 12.13 -5.56 -9.91
C LYS A 71 10.91 -4.92 -9.27
N ILE A 72 10.57 -5.40 -8.09
CA ILE A 72 9.50 -4.89 -7.25
C ILE A 72 10.07 -3.83 -6.31
N PHE A 73 9.48 -2.64 -6.30
CA PHE A 73 9.81 -1.57 -5.37
C PHE A 73 8.73 -1.47 -4.31
N VAL A 74 9.16 -1.42 -3.05
CA VAL A 74 8.26 -1.27 -1.90
C VAL A 74 8.67 -0.03 -1.12
N SER A 75 7.80 0.97 -1.06
CA SER A 75 8.02 2.20 -0.29
C SER A 75 7.40 2.12 1.10
N GLY A 76 7.93 2.93 2.01
CA GLY A 76 7.38 3.05 3.35
C GLY A 76 8.26 3.88 4.27
N TYR A 77 7.84 3.96 5.51
CA TYR A 77 8.53 4.71 6.55
C TYR A 77 9.13 3.80 7.63
N MET A 78 9.99 4.38 8.46
CA MET A 78 10.61 3.66 9.58
C MET A 78 9.90 4.01 10.89
N LYS A 79 9.64 3.00 11.73
CA LYS A 79 8.96 3.17 13.02
C LYS A 79 9.71 4.06 14.03
N ASP A 80 11.00 4.31 13.79
CA ASP A 80 11.90 5.08 14.64
C ASP A 80 12.21 6.48 14.07
N ASP A 81 11.42 6.93 13.08
CA ASP A 81 11.60 8.21 12.37
C ASP A 81 12.95 8.36 11.65
N SER A 82 13.67 7.28 11.43
CA SER A 82 14.84 7.26 10.52
C SER A 82 14.38 7.47 9.06
N PRO A 83 15.28 7.72 8.10
CA PRO A 83 14.90 8.01 6.73
C PRO A 83 13.96 6.96 6.16
N SER A 84 12.90 7.40 5.47
CA SER A 84 12.01 6.52 4.71
C SER A 84 12.80 5.72 3.69
N ARG A 85 12.37 4.51 3.42
CA ARG A 85 13.10 3.56 2.56
C ARG A 85 12.29 3.17 1.33
N ILE A 86 13.02 2.81 0.30
CA ILE A 86 12.52 2.00 -0.81
C ILE A 86 13.29 0.68 -0.76
N TYR A 87 12.58 -0.42 -0.56
CA TYR A 87 13.13 -1.75 -0.74
C TYR A 87 12.97 -2.15 -2.21
N VAL A 88 13.99 -2.80 -2.74
CA VAL A 88 13.99 -3.42 -4.07
C VAL A 88 14.07 -4.92 -3.84
N THR A 89 13.17 -5.68 -4.45
CA THR A 89 13.15 -7.15 -4.33
C THR A 89 12.75 -7.80 -5.64
N ASP A 90 12.77 -9.11 -5.71
CA ASP A 90 12.30 -9.90 -6.84
C ASP A 90 11.65 -11.23 -6.39
N LYS A 91 11.22 -12.03 -7.35
CA LYS A 91 10.60 -13.35 -7.11
C LYS A 91 11.55 -14.36 -6.44
N ASP A 92 12.86 -14.13 -6.49
CA ASP A 92 13.88 -14.98 -5.84
C ASP A 92 14.19 -14.55 -4.41
N ASN A 93 13.55 -13.50 -3.91
CA ASN A 93 13.77 -12.84 -2.61
C ASN A 93 15.14 -12.16 -2.48
N ASP A 94 15.80 -11.84 -3.61
CA ASP A 94 17.00 -11.01 -3.58
C ASP A 94 16.59 -9.56 -3.31
N SER A 95 16.92 -9.06 -2.12
CA SER A 95 16.43 -7.77 -1.65
C SER A 95 17.51 -6.89 -1.06
N TYR A 96 17.40 -5.59 -1.33
CA TYR A 96 18.16 -4.52 -0.68
C TYR A 96 17.28 -3.29 -0.48
N TYR A 97 17.75 -2.32 0.28
CA TYR A 97 17.05 -1.05 0.43
C TYR A 97 17.92 0.15 0.13
N VAL A 98 17.27 1.24 -0.23
CA VAL A 98 17.85 2.58 -0.30
C VAL A 98 17.12 3.52 0.65
N SER A 99 17.86 4.47 1.22
CA SER A 99 17.32 5.50 2.11
C SER A 99 17.06 6.78 1.34
N VAL A 100 15.90 7.40 1.52
CA VAL A 100 15.46 8.56 0.75
C VAL A 100 15.92 9.87 1.41
N PHE A 101 16.48 10.77 0.60
CA PHE A 101 16.95 12.09 1.03
C PHE A 101 16.46 13.18 0.08
N TYR A 102 16.28 14.38 0.60
CA TYR A 102 16.15 15.56 -0.25
C TYR A 102 17.46 15.86 -0.98
N GLY A 103 17.39 16.51 -2.14
CA GLY A 103 18.58 16.92 -2.91
C GLY A 103 19.55 17.82 -2.13
N SER A 104 19.10 18.45 -1.04
CA SER A 104 19.93 19.19 -0.09
C SER A 104 20.74 18.30 0.86
N GLY A 105 20.54 16.98 0.83
CA GLY A 105 21.13 16.02 1.78
C GLY A 105 20.37 15.90 3.11
N LYS A 106 19.27 16.62 3.30
CA LYS A 106 18.37 16.46 4.45
C LYS A 106 17.64 15.10 4.32
N VAL A 107 17.46 14.41 5.44
CA VAL A 107 16.69 13.16 5.49
C VAL A 107 15.25 13.40 5.09
N PHE A 108 14.66 12.46 4.34
CA PHE A 108 13.23 12.41 4.07
C PHE A 108 12.60 11.40 5.03
N THR A 109 11.68 11.86 5.87
CA THR A 109 10.94 11.05 6.85
C THR A 109 9.44 11.11 6.59
N GLY A 110 9.05 11.38 5.33
CA GLY A 110 7.65 11.37 4.91
C GLY A 110 7.06 9.97 4.99
N HIS A 111 5.74 9.89 4.97
CA HIS A 111 5.03 8.61 5.08
C HIS A 111 5.40 7.64 3.96
N SER A 112 5.71 8.13 2.75
CA SER A 112 5.95 7.31 1.55
C SER A 112 4.78 6.33 1.31
N GLY A 113 3.55 6.87 1.36
CA GLY A 113 2.32 6.11 1.37
C GLY A 113 2.05 5.33 0.07
N GLY A 114 2.77 5.67 -1.00
CA GLY A 114 2.76 4.93 -2.27
C GLY A 114 4.03 5.14 -3.07
N ILE A 115 4.27 4.24 -4.01
CA ILE A 115 5.33 4.33 -5.01
C ILE A 115 4.79 3.90 -6.36
N ALA A 116 5.17 4.61 -7.43
CA ALA A 116 4.84 4.26 -8.80
C ALA A 116 6.04 4.54 -9.71
N VAL A 117 6.14 3.83 -10.82
CA VAL A 117 7.13 4.07 -11.87
C VAL A 117 6.42 4.56 -13.13
N SER A 118 6.93 5.63 -13.74
CA SER A 118 6.51 6.09 -15.05
C SER A 118 7.75 6.48 -15.85
N GLY A 119 8.02 5.79 -16.94
CA GLY A 119 9.26 5.87 -17.68
C GLY A 119 10.48 5.55 -16.81
N ASP A 120 11.50 6.41 -16.83
CA ASP A 120 12.72 6.26 -16.05
C ASP A 120 12.65 6.91 -14.64
N LYS A 121 11.46 7.24 -14.17
CA LYS A 121 11.22 7.92 -12.90
C LYS A 121 10.34 7.10 -11.96
N ALA A 122 10.79 6.98 -10.71
CA ALA A 122 9.96 6.56 -9.59
C ALA A 122 9.41 7.79 -8.87
N TYR A 123 8.17 7.70 -8.42
CA TYR A 123 7.45 8.73 -7.66
C TYR A 123 6.98 8.14 -6.34
N ILE A 124 7.29 8.80 -5.22
CA ILE A 124 6.72 8.46 -3.92
C ILE A 124 5.73 9.55 -3.48
N SER A 125 4.63 9.16 -2.84
CA SER A 125 3.58 10.06 -2.36
C SER A 125 3.74 10.35 -0.86
N SER A 126 3.57 11.61 -0.45
CA SER A 126 3.51 11.98 0.96
C SER A 126 3.00 13.42 1.16
N GLY A 127 2.06 13.61 2.06
CA GLY A 127 1.42 14.90 2.30
C GLY A 127 0.68 15.41 1.06
N ASP A 128 0.92 16.63 0.65
CA ASP A 128 0.34 17.27 -0.54
C ASP A 128 1.27 17.22 -1.77
N LYS A 129 2.15 16.22 -1.85
CA LYS A 129 3.23 16.17 -2.86
C LYS A 129 3.53 14.77 -3.35
N ILE A 130 4.05 14.70 -4.57
CA ILE A 130 4.79 13.56 -5.08
C ILE A 130 6.26 13.92 -5.26
N TYR A 131 7.14 12.96 -5.01
CA TYR A 131 8.59 13.14 -4.97
C TYR A 131 9.24 12.23 -6.00
N GLN A 132 9.89 12.82 -6.98
CA GLN A 132 10.52 12.10 -8.10
C GLN A 132 11.93 11.66 -7.72
N ILE A 133 12.26 10.41 -8.06
CA ILE A 133 13.59 9.80 -7.91
C ILE A 133 13.92 9.08 -9.23
N PRO A 134 15.12 9.25 -9.82
CA PRO A 134 15.48 8.47 -11.00
C PRO A 134 15.52 6.97 -10.69
N VAL A 135 14.86 6.13 -11.48
CA VAL A 135 14.87 4.65 -11.33
C VAL A 135 16.30 4.12 -11.34
N SER A 136 17.14 4.64 -12.22
CA SER A 136 18.55 4.25 -12.29
C SER A 136 19.34 4.51 -11.00
N SER A 137 18.96 5.51 -10.19
CA SER A 137 19.62 5.76 -8.90
C SER A 137 19.22 4.74 -7.83
N ILE A 138 18.03 4.13 -7.98
CA ILE A 138 17.57 3.05 -7.11
C ILE A 138 18.22 1.74 -7.53
N LEU A 139 18.17 1.38 -8.82
CA LEU A 139 18.66 0.10 -9.34
C LEU A 139 20.18 -0.06 -9.27
N ASN A 140 20.95 1.04 -9.39
CA ASN A 140 22.42 1.01 -9.32
C ASN A 140 22.98 1.18 -7.90
N ALA A 141 22.12 1.28 -6.90
CA ALA A 141 22.53 1.44 -5.51
C ALA A 141 22.94 0.11 -4.86
N ASN A 142 23.80 0.19 -3.86
CA ASN A 142 24.06 -0.92 -2.96
C ASN A 142 23.10 -0.88 -1.75
N ASN A 143 23.00 -1.99 -1.03
CA ASN A 143 22.18 -2.07 0.16
C ASN A 143 22.57 -0.99 1.19
N GLY A 144 21.59 -0.19 1.59
CA GLY A 144 21.75 0.90 2.55
C GLY A 144 22.20 2.23 1.96
N ASP A 145 22.45 2.31 0.67
CA ASP A 145 22.85 3.56 -0.01
C ASP A 145 21.75 4.62 0.09
N ARG A 146 22.14 5.86 -0.23
CA ARG A 146 21.25 7.02 -0.25
C ARG A 146 20.81 7.34 -1.67
N VAL A 147 19.52 7.57 -1.86
CA VAL A 147 18.97 8.14 -3.09
C VAL A 147 18.40 9.52 -2.82
N SER A 148 18.50 10.40 -3.82
CA SER A 148 18.06 11.78 -3.67
C SER A 148 16.81 12.05 -4.49
N ILE A 149 15.85 12.74 -3.85
CA ILE A 149 14.70 13.34 -4.53
C ILE A 149 15.23 14.36 -5.54
N SER A 150 14.91 14.17 -6.81
CA SER A 150 15.31 15.03 -7.92
C SER A 150 14.32 16.16 -8.17
N LYS A 151 13.04 15.93 -7.92
CA LYS A 151 11.97 16.92 -8.11
C LYS A 151 10.87 16.73 -7.05
N ILE A 152 10.25 17.84 -6.64
CA ILE A 152 9.10 17.86 -5.75
C ILE A 152 7.96 18.51 -6.51
N ILE A 153 6.83 17.83 -6.59
CA ILE A 153 5.67 18.25 -7.37
C ILE A 153 4.46 18.32 -6.43
N PRO A 154 3.98 19.54 -6.12
CA PRO A 154 2.75 19.70 -5.35
C PRO A 154 1.53 19.24 -6.16
N VAL A 155 0.65 18.47 -5.52
CA VAL A 155 -0.62 17.99 -6.07
C VAL A 155 -1.80 18.67 -5.38
N ASN A 156 -3.00 18.55 -5.94
CA ASN A 156 -4.19 19.25 -5.44
C ASN A 156 -4.92 18.51 -4.30
N ASN A 157 -4.39 17.39 -3.84
CA ASN A 157 -5.02 16.55 -2.82
C ASN A 157 -3.97 15.95 -1.86
N GLU A 158 -4.41 15.34 -0.77
CA GLU A 158 -3.54 14.56 0.12
C GLU A 158 -3.02 13.33 -0.63
N ALA A 159 -1.70 13.28 -0.85
CA ALA A 159 -1.04 12.21 -1.58
C ALA A 159 -0.77 11.01 -0.63
N SER A 160 -1.82 10.27 -0.28
CA SER A 160 -1.73 9.12 0.61
C SER A 160 -1.23 7.87 -0.11
N PHE A 161 -1.59 7.70 -1.37
CA PHE A 161 -1.10 6.64 -2.25
C PHE A 161 -0.93 7.15 -3.68
N ILE A 162 -0.23 6.38 -4.52
CA ILE A 162 0.03 6.70 -5.92
C ILE A 162 0.05 5.42 -6.76
N TYR A 163 -0.41 5.53 -7.98
CA TYR A 163 -0.32 4.51 -9.03
C TYR A 163 0.04 5.20 -10.36
N ALA A 164 0.68 4.51 -11.28
CA ALA A 164 0.92 5.01 -12.62
C ALA A 164 0.67 3.92 -13.66
N ASP A 165 0.16 4.34 -14.81
CA ASP A 165 0.17 3.57 -16.05
C ASP A 165 1.04 4.28 -17.10
N ASP A 166 1.02 3.81 -18.35
CA ASP A 166 1.82 4.36 -19.44
C ASP A 166 1.59 5.86 -19.70
N ASN A 167 0.40 6.38 -19.41
CA ASN A 167 -0.03 7.72 -19.79
C ASN A 167 -0.35 8.62 -18.59
N TYR A 168 -0.67 8.04 -17.45
CA TYR A 168 -1.21 8.77 -16.32
C TYR A 168 -0.54 8.42 -15.00
N ILE A 169 -0.54 9.41 -14.12
CA ILE A 169 -0.20 9.24 -12.71
C ILE A 169 -1.46 9.56 -11.89
N TYR A 170 -1.82 8.66 -10.99
CA TYR A 170 -2.99 8.74 -10.12
C TYR A 170 -2.53 8.95 -8.69
N VAL A 171 -3.03 9.99 -8.04
CA VAL A 171 -2.70 10.30 -6.64
C VAL A 171 -3.97 10.32 -5.83
N GLY A 172 -4.03 9.53 -4.79
CA GLY A 172 -5.25 9.35 -4.03
C GLY A 172 -5.13 9.70 -2.55
N GLU A 173 -6.31 9.94 -1.96
CA GLU A 173 -6.51 10.32 -0.57
C GLU A 173 -6.92 9.14 0.29
N PHE A 174 -6.49 9.19 1.55
CA PHE A 174 -7.00 8.32 2.60
C PHE A 174 -7.91 9.12 3.54
N HIS A 175 -9.14 8.62 3.76
CA HIS A 175 -10.09 9.22 4.69
C HIS A 175 -10.61 8.16 5.66
N ASP A 176 -10.49 8.38 6.98
CA ASP A 176 -11.03 7.48 8.01
C ASP A 176 -12.20 8.10 8.81
N GLY A 177 -12.51 9.37 8.53
CA GLY A 177 -13.53 10.13 9.25
C GLY A 177 -13.17 10.51 10.68
N GLY A 178 -11.94 10.20 11.12
CA GLY A 178 -11.46 10.46 12.48
C GLY A 178 -10.18 11.27 12.50
N LYS A 179 -9.04 10.60 12.37
CA LYS A 179 -7.71 11.24 12.39
C LYS A 179 -7.34 11.83 11.04
N TYR A 180 -7.70 11.16 9.98
CA TYR A 180 -7.41 11.55 8.59
C TYR A 180 -8.71 11.97 7.93
N VAL A 181 -8.91 13.29 7.79
CA VAL A 181 -10.14 13.89 7.28
C VAL A 181 -9.82 14.66 6.01
N THR A 182 -10.48 14.28 4.93
CA THR A 182 -10.52 15.01 3.66
C THR A 182 -11.89 15.66 3.50
N ASP A 183 -12.00 16.72 2.71
CA ASP A 183 -13.23 17.50 2.56
C ASP A 183 -13.76 17.44 1.12
N HIS A 184 -13.98 16.20 0.65
CA HIS A 184 -14.51 15.94 -0.68
C HIS A 184 -15.81 15.10 -0.61
N PRO A 185 -16.91 15.64 0.00
CA PRO A 185 -18.15 14.89 0.22
C PRO A 185 -18.95 14.80 -1.09
N TYR A 186 -18.71 13.73 -1.85
CA TYR A 186 -19.45 13.46 -3.09
C TYR A 186 -20.37 12.24 -2.89
N TYR A 187 -21.60 12.36 -3.33
CA TYR A 187 -22.58 11.28 -3.28
C TYR A 187 -22.67 10.58 -4.64
N ASP A 188 -22.09 9.38 -4.72
CA ASP A 188 -22.28 8.47 -5.84
C ASP A 188 -23.63 7.75 -5.67
N PRO A 189 -24.57 7.84 -6.62
CA PRO A 189 -25.88 7.18 -6.51
C PRO A 189 -25.82 5.66 -6.34
N GLU A 190 -24.73 5.02 -6.77
CA GLU A 190 -24.56 3.57 -6.76
C GLU A 190 -23.62 3.06 -5.67
N ASP A 191 -22.73 3.94 -5.15
CA ASP A 191 -21.71 3.56 -4.16
C ASP A 191 -21.87 4.30 -2.81
N GLY A 192 -22.67 5.37 -2.76
CA GLY A 192 -22.96 6.13 -1.55
C GLY A 192 -22.08 7.37 -1.37
N LEU A 193 -21.99 7.84 -0.11
CA LEU A 193 -21.25 9.05 0.25
C LEU A 193 -19.77 8.75 0.42
N ASN A 194 -18.97 9.34 -0.43
CA ASN A 194 -17.52 9.29 -0.43
C ASN A 194 -16.94 10.61 0.09
N TYR A 195 -15.78 10.56 0.75
CA TYR A 195 -15.08 11.75 1.26
C TYR A 195 -13.67 11.90 0.70
N ALA A 196 -13.20 10.94 -0.10
CA ALA A 196 -11.86 10.92 -0.68
C ALA A 196 -11.92 10.95 -2.21
N ILE A 197 -10.83 11.38 -2.81
CA ILE A 197 -10.66 11.44 -4.27
C ILE A 197 -9.36 10.78 -4.74
N VAL A 198 -9.34 10.41 -6.01
CA VAL A 198 -8.13 10.16 -6.78
C VAL A 198 -8.04 11.20 -7.90
N SER A 199 -6.97 11.97 -7.90
CA SER A 199 -6.64 12.90 -8.97
C SER A 199 -5.75 12.23 -10.00
N ARG A 200 -6.14 12.31 -11.28
CA ARG A 200 -5.37 11.79 -12.40
C ARG A 200 -4.63 12.94 -13.10
N TYR A 201 -3.37 12.69 -13.41
CA TYR A 201 -2.49 13.64 -14.09
C TYR A 201 -1.91 13.00 -15.34
N LEU A 202 -1.75 13.77 -16.42
CA LEU A 202 -0.98 13.32 -17.57
C LEU A 202 0.48 13.13 -17.16
N ALA A 203 1.08 11.98 -17.45
CA ALA A 203 2.47 11.69 -17.11
C ALA A 203 3.44 12.70 -17.71
N GLU A 204 3.16 13.16 -18.96
CA GLU A 204 3.94 14.20 -19.63
C GLU A 204 3.89 15.55 -18.91
N ASP A 205 2.76 15.94 -18.32
CA ASP A 205 2.64 17.18 -17.55
C ASP A 205 3.40 17.09 -16.22
N VAL A 206 3.37 15.93 -15.56
CA VAL A 206 4.16 15.65 -14.36
C VAL A 206 5.65 15.72 -14.66
N GLU A 207 6.08 15.14 -15.77
CA GLU A 207 7.48 15.20 -16.21
C GLU A 207 7.89 16.64 -16.58
N ALA A 208 7.04 17.36 -17.32
CA ALA A 208 7.28 18.74 -17.75
C ALA A 208 7.19 19.77 -16.60
N PHE A 209 6.61 19.43 -15.45
CA PHE A 209 6.43 20.34 -14.31
C PHE A 209 7.77 20.91 -13.84
N LYS A 210 7.92 22.22 -13.87
CA LYS A 210 9.21 22.87 -13.58
C LYS A 210 9.31 23.36 -12.14
N LYS A 211 8.41 24.23 -11.73
CA LYS A 211 8.30 24.79 -10.39
C LYS A 211 7.19 25.84 -10.34
N GLY A 212 6.55 25.95 -9.18
CA GLY A 212 5.56 26.99 -8.87
C GLY A 212 4.13 26.51 -9.07
N GLY A 213 3.33 26.72 -8.05
CA GLY A 213 1.95 26.24 -8.01
C GLY A 213 1.81 24.74 -7.83
N THR A 214 0.60 24.27 -8.02
CA THR A 214 0.17 22.87 -7.96
C THR A 214 -0.09 22.38 -9.37
N ILE A 215 0.25 21.14 -9.68
CA ILE A 215 -0.10 20.53 -10.96
C ILE A 215 -1.62 20.33 -11.02
N ALA A 216 -2.23 20.65 -12.15
CA ALA A 216 -3.67 20.47 -12.35
C ALA A 216 -3.97 19.04 -12.81
N PRO A 217 -4.96 18.35 -12.21
CA PRO A 217 -5.43 17.06 -12.71
C PRO A 217 -6.22 17.24 -14.01
N ASP A 218 -6.27 16.21 -14.85
CA ASP A 218 -7.14 16.16 -16.02
C ASP A 218 -8.49 15.48 -15.71
N ARG A 219 -8.55 14.66 -14.66
CA ARG A 219 -9.74 13.97 -14.17
C ARG A 219 -9.62 13.67 -12.67
N ILE A 220 -10.75 13.60 -12.01
CA ILE A 220 -10.86 13.23 -10.61
C ILE A 220 -11.88 12.11 -10.47
N TYR A 221 -11.59 11.11 -9.66
CA TYR A 221 -12.53 10.07 -9.27
C TYR A 221 -12.91 10.25 -7.81
N SER A 222 -14.21 10.25 -7.50
CA SER A 222 -14.70 10.11 -6.14
C SER A 222 -14.55 8.64 -5.73
N ILE A 223 -13.92 8.38 -4.60
CA ILE A 223 -13.59 7.03 -4.15
C ILE A 223 -14.08 6.78 -2.73
N ARG A 224 -14.21 5.51 -2.37
CA ARG A 224 -14.55 5.05 -1.02
C ARG A 224 -13.56 5.58 0.02
N ASN A 225 -14.02 5.60 1.27
CA ASN A 225 -13.16 5.86 2.42
C ASN A 225 -12.20 4.68 2.67
N ASN A 226 -11.11 4.93 3.40
CA ASN A 226 -10.09 3.96 3.80
C ASN A 226 -9.32 3.30 2.65
N VAL A 227 -9.30 3.90 1.45
CA VAL A 227 -8.51 3.39 0.33
C VAL A 227 -7.02 3.60 0.63
N GLN A 228 -6.22 2.53 0.47
CA GLN A 228 -4.78 2.52 0.68
C GLN A 228 -4.00 2.33 -0.64
N GLY A 229 -4.65 1.83 -1.67
CA GLY A 229 -4.08 1.66 -2.98
C GLY A 229 -5.13 1.54 -4.06
N ILE A 230 -4.74 1.87 -5.28
CA ILE A 230 -5.56 1.76 -6.48
C ILE A 230 -4.67 1.26 -7.62
N CYS A 231 -5.24 0.50 -8.54
CA CYS A 231 -4.66 0.27 -9.86
C CYS A 231 -5.73 0.24 -10.94
N PHE A 232 -5.34 0.60 -12.16
CA PHE A 232 -6.17 0.54 -13.36
C PHE A 232 -5.65 -0.57 -14.25
N ALA A 233 -6.47 -1.56 -14.54
CA ALA A 233 -6.04 -2.80 -15.19
C ALA A 233 -7.15 -3.36 -16.07
N GLU A 234 -6.89 -3.51 -17.38
CA GLU A 234 -7.80 -4.16 -18.34
C GLU A 234 -9.22 -3.62 -18.32
N GLY A 235 -9.38 -2.29 -18.20
CA GLY A 235 -10.69 -1.63 -18.11
C GLY A 235 -11.38 -1.79 -16.75
N LYS A 236 -10.64 -2.22 -15.71
CA LYS A 236 -11.11 -2.28 -14.33
C LYS A 236 -10.35 -1.29 -13.46
N VAL A 237 -11.02 -0.83 -12.42
CA VAL A 237 -10.41 -0.08 -11.32
C VAL A 237 -10.45 -0.98 -10.09
N VAL A 238 -9.29 -1.27 -9.53
CA VAL A 238 -9.17 -2.09 -8.31
C VAL A 238 -8.70 -1.21 -7.17
N MET A 239 -9.35 -1.30 -6.01
CA MET A 239 -8.97 -0.58 -4.80
C MET A 239 -8.77 -1.54 -3.63
N SER A 240 -7.75 -1.31 -2.82
CA SER A 240 -7.58 -1.91 -1.49
C SER A 240 -8.05 -0.91 -0.44
N THR A 241 -8.83 -1.38 0.53
CA THR A 241 -9.20 -0.58 1.71
C THR A 241 -8.75 -1.27 2.98
N SER A 242 -8.25 -0.51 3.93
CA SER A 242 -7.92 -1.02 5.26
C SER A 242 -7.93 0.09 6.30
N TYR A 243 -8.24 -0.27 7.55
CA TYR A 243 -8.04 0.61 8.70
C TYR A 243 -7.86 -0.18 10.01
N GLY A 244 -6.70 -0.03 10.63
CA GLY A 244 -6.37 -0.72 11.87
C GLY A 244 -6.37 -2.24 11.70
N ILE A 245 -7.05 -2.95 12.63
CA ILE A 245 -7.12 -4.42 12.62
C ILE A 245 -8.41 -4.97 12.00
N ALA A 246 -9.24 -4.10 11.40
CA ALA A 246 -10.40 -4.56 10.62
C ALA A 246 -9.92 -5.25 9.33
N ASP A 247 -10.76 -6.12 8.80
CA ASP A 247 -10.48 -6.81 7.55
C ASP A 247 -10.21 -5.78 6.43
N SER A 248 -9.23 -6.07 5.59
CA SER A 248 -9.06 -5.35 4.34
C SER A 248 -10.10 -5.83 3.33
N VAL A 249 -10.49 -4.93 2.43
CA VAL A 249 -11.42 -5.28 1.35
C VAL A 249 -10.84 -4.82 0.01
N TYR A 250 -10.89 -5.69 -0.98
CA TYR A 250 -10.52 -5.40 -2.36
C TYR A 250 -11.81 -5.22 -3.18
N TYR A 251 -11.95 -4.04 -3.79
CA TYR A 251 -13.10 -3.67 -4.62
C TYR A 251 -12.70 -3.61 -6.08
N VAL A 252 -13.53 -4.15 -6.97
CA VAL A 252 -13.33 -4.10 -8.41
C VAL A 252 -14.51 -3.38 -9.07
N TYR A 253 -14.21 -2.38 -9.87
CA TYR A 253 -15.18 -1.61 -10.65
C TYR A 253 -14.89 -1.75 -12.14
N ASP A 254 -15.91 -1.59 -12.96
CA ASP A 254 -15.78 -1.48 -14.42
C ASP A 254 -15.51 -0.01 -14.77
N GLU A 255 -14.31 0.31 -15.25
CA GLU A 255 -13.94 1.68 -15.60
C GLU A 255 -14.85 2.27 -16.69
N ALA A 256 -15.34 1.44 -17.62
CA ALA A 256 -16.25 1.88 -18.68
C ALA A 256 -17.62 2.33 -18.15
N LYS A 257 -17.97 1.99 -16.91
CA LYS A 257 -19.19 2.44 -16.23
C LYS A 257 -19.01 3.72 -15.44
N ALA A 258 -17.79 4.23 -15.34
CA ALA A 258 -17.55 5.51 -14.67
C ALA A 258 -18.30 6.63 -15.38
N THR A 259 -19.04 7.42 -14.61
CA THR A 259 -19.92 8.49 -15.12
C THR A 259 -19.44 9.86 -14.68
N ASP A 260 -19.52 10.84 -15.57
CA ASP A 260 -19.29 12.23 -15.22
C ASP A 260 -20.41 12.71 -14.29
N SER A 261 -20.04 13.20 -13.11
CA SER A 261 -20.98 13.70 -12.10
C SER A 261 -21.59 15.06 -12.47
N GLY A 262 -21.05 15.74 -13.48
CA GLY A 262 -21.36 17.13 -13.82
C GLY A 262 -20.72 18.16 -12.87
N MET A 263 -19.91 17.72 -11.89
CA MET A 263 -19.16 18.57 -10.97
C MET A 263 -17.68 18.69 -11.38
N THR A 264 -17.03 19.73 -10.92
CA THR A 264 -15.60 19.95 -11.14
C THR A 264 -14.90 20.32 -9.82
N LEU A 265 -13.63 19.95 -9.71
CA LEU A 265 -12.71 20.42 -8.66
C LEU A 265 -11.41 20.84 -9.33
N ASP A 266 -10.94 22.05 -9.04
CA ASP A 266 -9.74 22.66 -9.66
C ASP A 266 -9.77 22.68 -11.20
N GLY A 267 -10.97 22.73 -11.76
CA GLY A 267 -11.19 22.74 -13.21
C GLY A 267 -11.27 21.35 -13.87
N ALA A 268 -10.96 20.28 -13.14
CA ALA A 268 -11.08 18.92 -13.63
C ALA A 268 -12.46 18.32 -13.35
N PRO A 269 -13.04 17.54 -14.27
CA PRO A 269 -14.32 16.86 -14.06
C PRO A 269 -14.20 15.74 -13.03
N ILE A 270 -15.25 15.59 -12.19
CA ILE A 270 -15.35 14.53 -11.19
C ILE A 270 -16.18 13.38 -11.75
N TYR A 271 -15.65 12.17 -11.66
CA TYR A 271 -16.29 10.93 -12.06
C TYR A 271 -16.67 10.07 -10.86
N PHE A 272 -17.82 9.43 -10.95
CA PHE A 272 -18.26 8.35 -10.07
C PHE A 272 -17.92 7.00 -10.70
N LEU A 273 -17.40 6.07 -9.91
CA LEU A 273 -17.07 4.73 -10.39
C LEU A 273 -18.30 3.84 -10.55
N GLY A 274 -19.42 4.23 -9.90
CA GLY A 274 -20.66 3.49 -9.96
C GLY A 274 -20.62 2.21 -9.12
N LYS A 275 -21.38 1.20 -9.55
CA LYS A 275 -21.55 -0.04 -8.77
C LYS A 275 -20.30 -0.90 -8.77
N CYS A 276 -19.86 -1.28 -7.58
CA CYS A 276 -18.82 -2.31 -7.39
C CYS A 276 -19.28 -3.66 -7.97
N GLU A 277 -18.42 -4.31 -8.75
CA GLU A 277 -18.70 -5.62 -9.36
C GLU A 277 -18.24 -6.80 -8.49
N THR A 278 -17.12 -6.63 -7.79
CA THR A 278 -16.52 -7.66 -6.94
C THR A 278 -16.00 -7.06 -5.66
N GLU A 279 -16.23 -7.76 -4.56
CA GLU A 279 -15.76 -7.41 -3.23
C GLU A 279 -15.16 -8.66 -2.57
N ILE A 280 -13.89 -8.61 -2.18
CA ILE A 280 -13.19 -9.72 -1.53
C ILE A 280 -12.54 -9.23 -0.24
N SER A 281 -12.91 -9.84 0.88
CA SER A 281 -12.29 -9.58 2.18
C SER A 281 -10.98 -10.35 2.33
N GLY A 282 -9.97 -9.69 2.84
CA GLY A 282 -8.64 -10.26 3.08
C GLY A 282 -8.05 -9.85 4.44
N PRO A 283 -6.83 -10.31 4.74
CA PRO A 283 -6.13 -9.96 5.98
C PRO A 283 -6.00 -8.44 6.15
N ALA A 284 -6.10 -7.98 7.39
CA ALA A 284 -6.03 -6.56 7.74
C ALA A 284 -4.74 -5.88 7.27
N MET A 285 -4.81 -4.56 7.12
CA MET A 285 -3.69 -3.68 6.79
C MET A 285 -3.13 -3.92 5.38
N ALA A 286 -4.01 -4.18 4.39
CA ALA A 286 -3.62 -4.13 2.99
C ALA A 286 -3.27 -2.69 2.60
N GLU A 287 -2.26 -2.56 1.76
CA GLU A 287 -1.69 -1.29 1.34
C GLU A 287 -1.73 -1.15 -0.19
N GLY A 288 -0.68 -0.66 -0.81
CA GLY A 288 -0.60 -0.36 -2.23
C GLY A 288 -0.97 -1.52 -3.15
N LEU A 289 -1.39 -1.16 -4.36
CA LEU A 289 -1.72 -2.07 -5.45
C LEU A 289 -0.88 -1.75 -6.67
N GLU A 290 -0.50 -2.79 -7.42
CA GLU A 290 0.12 -2.69 -8.73
C GLU A 290 -0.50 -3.71 -9.69
N TYR A 291 -0.57 -3.36 -10.98
CA TYR A 291 -0.94 -4.31 -12.02
C TYR A 291 0.30 -4.75 -12.78
N TYR A 292 0.59 -6.05 -12.76
CA TYR A 292 1.76 -6.61 -13.41
C TYR A 292 1.50 -8.03 -13.93
N GLU A 293 1.92 -8.31 -15.16
CA GLU A 293 1.78 -9.63 -15.81
C GLU A 293 0.36 -10.21 -15.79
N GLY A 294 -0.67 -9.35 -15.81
CA GLY A 294 -2.06 -9.78 -15.85
C GLY A 294 -2.72 -10.00 -14.49
N GLU A 295 -2.03 -9.78 -13.38
CA GLU A 295 -2.53 -9.94 -12.03
C GLU A 295 -2.38 -8.65 -11.21
N VAL A 296 -3.19 -8.50 -10.18
CA VAL A 296 -3.06 -7.40 -9.22
C VAL A 296 -2.12 -7.82 -8.11
N ILE A 297 -1.02 -7.08 -7.93
CA ILE A 297 -0.04 -7.33 -6.89
C ILE A 297 -0.32 -6.42 -5.69
N THR A 298 -0.18 -6.96 -4.47
CA THR A 298 -0.38 -6.21 -3.23
C THR A 298 0.49 -6.73 -2.10
N LEU A 299 0.52 -5.97 -1.01
CA LEU A 299 1.20 -6.30 0.23
C LEU A 299 0.38 -5.84 1.44
N THR A 300 0.79 -6.27 2.64
CA THR A 300 0.21 -5.79 3.89
C THR A 300 1.30 -5.32 4.84
N GLU A 301 1.04 -4.28 5.63
CA GLU A 301 1.96 -3.82 6.68
C GLU A 301 1.82 -4.60 8.00
N SER A 302 0.80 -5.46 8.11
CA SER A 302 0.41 -6.13 9.36
C SER A 302 1.53 -6.93 10.03
N ALA A 303 2.43 -7.53 9.25
CA ALA A 303 3.54 -8.31 9.77
C ALA A 303 4.78 -7.47 10.18
N SER A 304 4.76 -6.14 9.99
CA SER A 304 5.81 -5.24 10.46
C SER A 304 6.00 -5.32 11.97
N ASP A 305 7.24 -5.14 12.42
CA ASP A 305 7.60 -5.09 13.85
C ASP A 305 6.96 -3.92 14.61
N LYS A 306 6.32 -3.00 13.93
CA LYS A 306 5.48 -1.96 14.53
C LYS A 306 4.20 -2.53 15.14
N TYR A 307 3.65 -3.62 14.58
CA TYR A 307 2.31 -4.12 14.91
C TYR A 307 2.37 -5.52 15.52
N ILE A 308 2.35 -5.59 16.87
CA ILE A 308 2.42 -6.88 17.59
C ILE A 308 1.21 -7.77 17.23
N PHE A 309 0.00 -7.21 17.20
CA PHE A 309 -1.23 -7.95 16.90
C PHE A 309 -1.42 -8.22 15.41
N GLY A 310 -0.83 -7.40 14.54
CA GLY A 310 -0.87 -7.59 13.09
C GLY A 310 -0.21 -8.90 12.64
N LYS A 311 0.79 -9.37 13.38
CA LYS A 311 1.46 -10.65 13.09
C LYS A 311 0.54 -11.88 13.13
N PHE A 312 -0.61 -11.78 13.79
CA PHE A 312 -1.60 -12.87 13.82
C PHE A 312 -2.39 -13.04 12.52
N PHE A 313 -2.30 -12.07 11.59
CA PHE A 313 -2.86 -12.24 10.25
C PHE A 313 -1.98 -13.10 9.34
N PHE A 314 -0.71 -13.33 9.70
CA PHE A 314 0.25 -14.16 8.95
C PHE A 314 0.42 -13.71 7.48
N ALA A 315 0.34 -12.43 7.23
CA ALA A 315 0.42 -11.81 5.92
C ALA A 315 1.78 -11.10 5.75
N ASN A 316 2.82 -11.89 5.49
CA ASN A 316 4.22 -11.43 5.38
C ASN A 316 4.78 -11.57 3.96
N LYS A 317 3.92 -11.79 2.98
CA LYS A 317 4.29 -11.94 1.58
C LYS A 317 3.78 -10.78 0.75
N ILE A 318 4.50 -10.48 -0.32
CA ILE A 318 3.94 -9.84 -1.50
C ILE A 318 3.17 -10.92 -2.25
N VAL A 319 1.96 -10.61 -2.65
CA VAL A 319 1.04 -11.58 -3.27
C VAL A 319 0.47 -11.02 -4.56
N SER A 320 0.11 -11.90 -5.48
CA SER A 320 -0.78 -11.57 -6.58
C SER A 320 -2.19 -12.07 -6.30
N LEU A 321 -3.18 -11.35 -6.82
CA LEU A 321 -4.61 -11.62 -6.70
C LEU A 321 -5.23 -11.67 -8.10
N ASP A 322 -5.83 -12.79 -8.46
CA ASP A 322 -6.62 -12.95 -9.69
C ASP A 322 -8.01 -12.31 -9.51
N LEU A 323 -8.05 -10.97 -9.53
CA LEU A 323 -9.27 -10.18 -9.35
C LEU A 323 -9.97 -9.84 -10.66
N LEU A 324 -9.33 -10.09 -11.81
CA LEU A 324 -9.81 -9.67 -13.11
C LEU A 324 -10.56 -10.78 -13.87
N GLY A 325 -10.70 -11.95 -13.24
CA GLY A 325 -11.54 -13.06 -13.76
C GLY A 325 -10.91 -13.81 -14.93
N LYS A 326 -9.59 -14.01 -14.91
CA LYS A 326 -8.85 -14.75 -15.97
C LYS A 326 -8.80 -16.27 -15.79
N LYS A 327 -9.35 -16.80 -14.69
CA LYS A 327 -9.41 -18.25 -14.41
C LYS A 327 -10.81 -18.81 -14.50
#